data_f5cdb9f8b5e484015f9ca4512b55394d
#
_entry.id   f5cdb9f8b5e484015f9ca4512b55394d
#
_cell.length_a   1.000
_cell.length_b   1.000
_cell.length_c   1.000
_cell.angle_alpha   90.00
_cell.angle_beta   90.00
_cell.angle_gamma   90.00
#
_symmetry.space_group_name_H-M   'P 1'
#
loop_
_entity.id
_entity.type
_entity.pdbx_description
1 polymer ?
#
loop_
_entity_poly.entity_id
_entity_poly.type
_entity_poly.pdbx_seq_one_letter_code
_entity_poly.pdbx_strand_id
1 'polypeptide(L)'
;MKFINANIYATNIPLAEAYFRKNLPRYRFLRVFFQHEHNLVLPGGRSLDKTDQVGEVNSIFDPAEKYHIRIVNKDYYYGSDIIMEYNMPNVENIKRARVFPAEMVEGIVYCPSIPFPYDNSSERSLSVISNFVNEAEPRRAWVIEGLRRTCPGYQNIQGIYDLEGLRNLYSSTRIIVNTHQTWHHHSIEEFRILPALACGCIVISEKVPLMDVIPYSEYIVWCDYGNVPEVAAYVSANYASYFESIHGPSSGLKMLLQTMQEEFGSSMDNILNNRKHFSAASRLRRRLAGWARGASL
;
A
#
# COMPACT_ATOMS: atom_id res chain seq x y z
N MET A 1 -9.96 25.16 -6.98
CA MET A 1 -8.66 24.64 -7.42
C MET A 1 -8.87 23.78 -8.67
N LYS A 2 -8.14 24.00 -9.78
CA LYS A 2 -8.21 23.08 -10.93
C LYS A 2 -7.01 22.17 -10.85
N PHE A 3 -7.23 20.87 -10.75
CA PHE A 3 -6.17 19.87 -10.80
C PHE A 3 -5.93 19.50 -12.28
N ILE A 4 -4.68 19.60 -12.71
CA ILE A 4 -4.26 19.01 -13.97
C ILE A 4 -3.67 17.65 -13.60
N ASN A 5 -4.42 16.61 -13.88
CA ASN A 5 -3.95 15.23 -13.67
C ASN A 5 -3.05 14.86 -14.86
N ALA A 6 -1.75 14.87 -14.66
CA ALA A 6 -0.79 14.43 -15.66
C ALA A 6 0.02 13.28 -15.08
N ASN A 7 -0.15 12.09 -15.62
CA ASN A 7 0.77 10.97 -15.38
C ASN A 7 2.10 11.31 -16.07
N ILE A 8 3.03 11.88 -15.31
CA ILE A 8 4.34 12.27 -15.82
C ILE A 8 5.32 11.19 -15.36
N TYR A 9 5.87 10.46 -16.31
CA TYR A 9 6.99 9.54 -16.03
C TYR A 9 8.17 10.32 -15.46
N ALA A 10 8.85 9.74 -14.49
CA ALA A 10 9.92 10.37 -13.71
C ALA A 10 10.97 11.12 -14.55
N THR A 11 11.31 10.59 -15.71
CA THR A 11 12.27 11.20 -16.65
C THR A 11 11.79 12.51 -17.29
N ASN A 12 10.49 12.78 -17.30
CA ASN A 12 9.89 13.93 -17.97
C ASN A 12 9.45 15.06 -17.02
N ILE A 13 9.59 14.86 -15.70
CA ILE A 13 9.16 15.88 -14.71
C ILE A 13 9.82 17.25 -14.93
N PRO A 14 11.16 17.37 -15.11
CA PRO A 14 11.79 18.67 -15.34
C PRO A 14 11.26 19.37 -16.60
N LEU A 15 11.02 18.64 -17.68
CA LEU A 15 10.47 19.16 -18.92
C LEU A 15 9.03 19.64 -18.76
N ALA A 16 8.22 18.85 -18.08
CA ALA A 16 6.82 19.22 -17.77
C ALA A 16 6.77 20.46 -16.87
N GLU A 17 7.61 20.56 -15.84
CA GLU A 17 7.70 21.76 -15.01
C GLU A 17 8.11 22.99 -15.81
N ALA A 18 9.13 22.87 -16.66
CA ALA A 18 9.58 23.97 -17.52
C ALA A 18 8.44 24.42 -18.45
N TYR A 19 7.73 23.48 -19.05
CA TYR A 19 6.58 23.76 -19.90
C TYR A 19 5.46 24.48 -19.15
N PHE A 20 5.06 23.96 -17.96
CA PHE A 20 4.00 24.59 -17.17
C PHE A 20 4.38 25.96 -16.63
N ARG A 21 5.62 26.15 -16.17
CA ARG A 21 6.12 27.47 -15.73
C ARG A 21 6.10 28.50 -16.85
N LYS A 22 6.43 28.08 -18.06
CA LYS A 22 6.42 28.95 -19.25
C LYS A 22 4.99 29.31 -19.68
N ASN A 23 4.08 28.33 -19.74
CA ASN A 23 2.76 28.50 -20.34
C ASN A 23 1.67 28.88 -19.33
N LEU A 24 1.90 28.61 -18.03
CA LEU A 24 0.96 28.87 -16.95
C LEU A 24 1.64 29.62 -15.78
N PRO A 25 2.29 30.77 -15.99
CA PRO A 25 3.13 31.45 -15.00
C PRO A 25 2.34 31.94 -13.76
N ARG A 26 1.04 32.07 -13.85
CA ARG A 26 0.16 32.52 -12.74
C ARG A 26 -0.23 31.38 -11.81
N TYR A 27 0.04 30.13 -12.17
CA TYR A 27 -0.29 28.95 -11.35
C TYR A 27 0.88 28.53 -10.50
N ARG A 28 0.57 28.11 -9.28
CA ARG A 28 1.53 27.43 -8.40
C ARG A 28 1.34 25.93 -8.57
N PHE A 29 2.42 25.24 -8.83
CA PHE A 29 2.42 23.79 -9.01
C PHE A 29 2.82 23.12 -7.70
N LEU A 30 2.07 22.09 -7.33
CA LEU A 30 2.41 21.17 -6.27
C LEU A 30 3.03 19.92 -6.87
N ARG A 31 4.09 19.45 -6.26
CA ARG A 31 4.68 18.15 -6.57
C ARG A 31 4.11 17.16 -5.59
N VAL A 32 3.32 16.23 -6.09
CA VAL A 32 2.79 15.12 -5.32
C VAL A 32 3.52 13.86 -5.77
N PHE A 33 4.18 13.20 -4.86
CA PHE A 33 4.77 11.89 -5.09
C PHE A 33 3.83 10.85 -4.51
N PHE A 34 3.49 9.86 -5.30
CA PHE A 34 2.72 8.72 -4.84
C PHE A 34 3.66 7.53 -4.65
N GLN A 35 3.90 7.18 -3.39
CA GLN A 35 4.71 6.02 -3.02
C GLN A 35 3.81 4.79 -3.04
N HIS A 36 4.09 3.87 -3.95
CA HIS A 36 3.31 2.65 -4.18
C HIS A 36 4.15 1.38 -3.97
N GLU A 37 5.38 1.53 -3.49
CA GLU A 37 6.29 0.43 -3.22
C GLU A 37 6.44 0.19 -1.72
N HIS A 38 6.79 -1.03 -1.35
CA HIS A 38 7.15 -1.37 0.02
C HIS A 38 8.40 -0.62 0.44
N ASN A 39 8.33 0.08 1.56
CA ASN A 39 9.50 0.74 2.13
C ASN A 39 10.11 -0.03 3.31
N LEU A 40 9.49 -1.10 3.76
CA LEU A 40 10.00 -2.01 4.77
C LEU A 40 10.44 -3.31 4.11
N VAL A 41 11.73 -3.59 4.11
CA VAL A 41 12.32 -4.77 3.45
C VAL A 41 13.38 -5.44 4.32
N LEU A 42 13.45 -6.76 4.26
CA LEU A 42 14.54 -7.52 4.91
C LEU A 42 15.85 -7.40 4.10
N PRO A 43 17.01 -7.50 4.77
CA PRO A 43 18.30 -7.56 4.10
C PRO A 43 18.40 -8.75 3.12
N GLY A 44 19.19 -8.60 2.07
CA GLY A 44 19.52 -9.68 1.13
C GLY A 44 18.56 -9.84 -0.05
N GLY A 45 17.55 -8.98 -0.21
CA GLY A 45 16.66 -9.01 -1.37
C GLY A 45 17.34 -8.63 -2.68
N ARG A 46 16.90 -9.23 -3.80
CA ARG A 46 17.45 -8.96 -5.15
C ARG A 46 17.23 -7.51 -5.60
N SER A 47 16.25 -6.83 -5.04
CA SER A 47 15.86 -5.46 -5.43
C SER A 47 16.41 -4.38 -4.50
N LEU A 48 17.28 -4.73 -3.56
CA LEU A 48 17.94 -3.74 -2.73
C LEU A 48 19.13 -3.14 -3.49
N ASP A 49 18.85 -2.15 -4.30
CA ASP A 49 19.87 -1.19 -4.64
C ASP A 49 20.25 -0.44 -3.35
N LYS A 50 21.53 -0.50 -2.97
CA LYS A 50 22.05 0.19 -1.77
C LYS A 50 21.75 1.70 -1.81
N THR A 51 21.56 2.25 -3.01
CA THR A 51 21.21 3.67 -3.20
C THR A 51 19.81 4.03 -2.69
N ASP A 52 18.91 3.06 -2.61
CA ASP A 52 17.53 3.27 -2.13
C ASP A 52 17.38 3.10 -0.63
N GLN A 53 18.34 2.48 0.04
CA GLN A 53 18.33 2.33 1.49
C GLN A 53 18.55 3.69 2.17
N VAL A 54 17.67 4.04 3.12
CA VAL A 54 17.72 5.33 3.84
C VAL A 54 17.77 5.17 5.36
N GLY A 55 17.63 3.96 5.88
CA GLY A 55 17.70 3.69 7.32
C GLY A 55 17.38 2.24 7.67
N GLU A 56 17.36 1.96 8.96
CA GLU A 56 17.04 0.64 9.52
C GLU A 56 16.06 0.78 10.69
N VAL A 57 15.22 -0.23 10.88
CA VAL A 57 14.37 -0.40 12.07
C VAL A 57 14.50 -1.83 12.60
N ASN A 58 14.35 -2.01 13.90
CA ASN A 58 14.35 -3.35 14.49
C ASN A 58 13.12 -4.13 14.05
N SER A 59 13.29 -5.42 13.78
CA SER A 59 12.17 -6.32 13.53
C SER A 59 11.30 -6.43 14.79
N ILE A 60 9.98 -6.48 14.58
CA ILE A 60 9.03 -6.77 15.66
C ILE A 60 8.83 -8.27 15.87
N PHE A 61 9.28 -9.11 14.93
CA PHE A 61 9.16 -10.58 15.01
C PHE A 61 10.41 -11.23 15.58
N ASP A 62 11.58 -10.69 15.23
CA ASP A 62 12.87 -11.16 15.74
C ASP A 62 13.74 -9.96 16.10
N PRO A 63 14.07 -9.75 17.39
CA PRO A 63 14.92 -8.65 17.82
C PRO A 63 16.35 -8.70 17.23
N ALA A 64 16.79 -9.87 16.74
CA ALA A 64 18.08 -10.02 16.07
C ALA A 64 18.05 -9.58 14.60
N GLU A 65 16.86 -9.45 14.03
CA GLU A 65 16.68 -9.00 12.66
C GLU A 65 16.48 -7.49 12.58
N LYS A 66 16.92 -6.92 11.46
CA LYS A 66 16.66 -5.53 11.11
C LYS A 66 15.98 -5.45 9.76
N TYR A 67 15.05 -4.53 9.63
CA TYR A 67 14.50 -4.13 8.36
C TYR A 67 15.23 -2.89 7.83
N HIS A 68 15.45 -2.86 6.53
CA HIS A 68 15.90 -1.67 5.85
C HIS A 68 14.71 -0.85 5.38
N ILE A 69 14.86 0.47 5.49
CA ILE A 69 13.93 1.41 4.89
C ILE A 69 14.43 1.71 3.48
N ARG A 70 13.64 1.33 2.50
CA ARG A 70 13.90 1.57 1.09
C ARG A 70 12.94 2.61 0.55
N ILE A 71 13.47 3.64 -0.09
CA ILE A 71 12.68 4.63 -0.82
C ILE A 71 13.10 4.60 -2.28
N VAL A 72 12.22 4.11 -3.12
CA VAL A 72 12.41 4.14 -4.58
C VAL A 72 12.31 5.57 -5.08
N ASN A 73 13.25 5.98 -5.96
CA ASN A 73 13.30 7.34 -6.49
C ASN A 73 13.43 8.44 -5.42
N LYS A 74 14.42 8.32 -4.53
CA LYS A 74 14.69 9.27 -3.42
C LYS A 74 14.61 10.74 -3.82
N ASP A 75 15.16 11.11 -4.98
CA ASP A 75 15.20 12.52 -5.42
C ASP A 75 13.79 13.09 -5.62
N TYR A 76 12.86 12.28 -6.12
CA TYR A 76 11.46 12.69 -6.26
C TYR A 76 10.76 12.72 -4.92
N TYR A 77 11.01 11.73 -4.08
CA TYR A 77 10.47 11.66 -2.73
C TYR A 77 10.87 12.91 -1.94
N TYR A 78 12.18 13.21 -1.85
CA TYR A 78 12.68 14.40 -1.16
C TYR A 78 12.33 15.72 -1.86
N GLY A 79 12.11 15.70 -3.16
CA GLY A 79 11.77 16.88 -3.95
C GLY A 79 10.30 17.24 -3.97
N SER A 80 9.44 16.41 -3.38
CA SER A 80 7.99 16.59 -3.42
C SER A 80 7.47 17.48 -2.31
N ASP A 81 6.33 18.11 -2.56
CA ASP A 81 5.63 18.95 -1.59
C ASP A 81 4.71 18.11 -0.70
N ILE A 82 4.11 17.08 -1.30
CA ILE A 82 3.24 16.10 -0.64
C ILE A 82 3.71 14.72 -1.02
N ILE A 83 3.75 13.82 -0.06
CA ILE A 83 4.04 12.41 -0.26
C ILE A 83 2.78 11.65 0.14
N MET A 84 2.20 10.94 -0.80
CA MET A 84 1.09 10.03 -0.56
C MET A 84 1.65 8.62 -0.38
N GLU A 85 1.49 8.07 0.80
CA GLU A 85 1.87 6.70 1.13
C GLU A 85 0.64 5.79 1.06
N TYR A 86 0.75 4.66 0.37
CA TYR A 86 -0.38 3.78 0.10
C TYR A 86 -0.73 2.84 1.25
N ASN A 87 0.11 2.72 2.30
CA ASN A 87 -0.20 1.94 3.48
C ASN A 87 0.36 2.55 4.77
N MET A 88 -0.32 2.31 5.88
CA MET A 88 0.08 2.82 7.20
C MET A 88 1.40 2.26 7.73
N PRO A 89 1.76 0.98 7.54
CA PRO A 89 3.08 0.49 7.88
C PRO A 89 4.22 1.29 7.26
N ASN A 90 4.10 1.74 6.01
CA ASN A 90 5.08 2.61 5.37
C ASN A 90 5.20 3.96 6.10
N VAL A 91 4.07 4.59 6.41
CA VAL A 91 4.04 5.86 7.15
C VAL A 91 4.70 5.72 8.51
N GLU A 92 4.33 4.70 9.24
CA GLU A 92 4.84 4.47 10.60
C GLU A 92 6.34 4.12 10.60
N ASN A 93 6.76 3.31 9.63
CA ASN A 93 8.17 2.96 9.44
C ASN A 93 9.04 4.20 9.17
N ILE A 94 8.57 5.12 8.34
CA ILE A 94 9.26 6.39 8.07
C ILE A 94 9.36 7.24 9.35
N LYS A 95 8.30 7.32 10.14
CA LYS A 95 8.28 8.06 11.40
C LYS A 95 9.26 7.46 12.44
N ARG A 96 9.23 6.14 12.61
CA ARG A 96 10.09 5.42 13.57
C ARG A 96 11.57 5.47 13.21
N ALA A 97 11.88 5.46 11.92
CA ALA A 97 13.25 5.49 11.43
C ALA A 97 14.03 6.74 11.84
N ARG A 98 13.34 7.89 11.99
CA ARG A 98 13.92 9.19 12.35
C ARG A 98 15.07 9.66 11.43
N VAL A 99 15.10 9.11 10.21
CA VAL A 99 16.11 9.46 9.20
C VAL A 99 15.65 10.57 8.25
N PHE A 100 14.37 10.91 8.30
CA PHE A 100 13.77 11.93 7.46
C PHE A 100 13.65 13.27 8.19
N PRO A 101 13.77 14.42 7.48
CA PRO A 101 13.50 15.73 8.06
C PRO A 101 12.07 15.83 8.57
N ALA A 102 11.85 16.52 9.70
CA ALA A 102 10.51 16.67 10.29
C ALA A 102 9.51 17.29 9.30
N GLU A 103 9.91 18.32 8.57
CA GLU A 103 9.07 18.98 7.57
C GLU A 103 8.64 18.04 6.42
N MET A 104 9.41 17.00 6.17
CA MET A 104 9.05 15.99 5.18
C MET A 104 8.03 15.01 5.75
N VAL A 105 8.25 14.57 6.99
CA VAL A 105 7.34 13.65 7.70
C VAL A 105 5.95 14.27 7.87
N GLU A 106 5.89 15.59 8.16
CA GLU A 106 4.64 16.36 8.23
C GLU A 106 3.90 16.44 6.88
N GLY A 107 4.60 16.29 5.76
CA GLY A 107 4.03 16.29 4.41
C GLY A 107 3.60 14.91 3.90
N ILE A 108 3.71 13.87 4.74
CA ILE A 108 3.28 12.52 4.39
C ILE A 108 1.81 12.34 4.71
N VAL A 109 1.04 11.91 3.73
CA VAL A 109 -0.39 11.61 3.86
C VAL A 109 -0.62 10.14 3.55
N TYR A 110 -1.30 9.45 4.44
CA TYR A 110 -1.81 8.13 4.14
C TYR A 110 -2.96 8.24 3.13
N CYS A 111 -2.82 7.54 2.01
CA CYS A 111 -3.79 7.51 0.92
C CYS A 111 -4.36 6.09 0.82
N PRO A 112 -5.47 5.78 1.50
CA PRO A 112 -6.04 4.44 1.50
C PRO A 112 -6.51 4.05 0.10
N SER A 113 -6.20 2.83 -0.30
CA SER A 113 -6.57 2.29 -1.61
C SER A 113 -8.02 1.80 -1.63
N ILE A 114 -8.99 2.74 -1.54
CA ILE A 114 -10.43 2.47 -1.54
C ILE A 114 -11.05 3.07 -2.82
N PRO A 115 -10.87 2.43 -3.99
CA PRO A 115 -11.37 2.97 -5.26
C PRO A 115 -12.86 2.75 -5.46
N PHE A 116 -13.50 1.90 -4.64
CA PHE A 116 -14.90 1.49 -4.78
C PHE A 116 -15.69 1.87 -3.54
N PRO A 117 -16.97 2.25 -3.67
CA PRO A 117 -17.86 2.31 -2.53
C PRO A 117 -18.05 0.91 -1.94
N TYR A 118 -18.20 0.84 -0.62
CA TYR A 118 -18.43 -0.43 0.06
C TYR A 118 -19.74 -1.09 -0.43
N ASP A 119 -19.61 -2.33 -0.90
CA ASP A 119 -20.74 -3.16 -1.36
C ASP A 119 -20.47 -4.64 -1.06
N ASN A 120 -21.27 -5.21 -0.17
CA ASN A 120 -21.22 -6.64 0.19
C ASN A 120 -22.46 -7.41 -0.29
N SER A 121 -23.32 -6.79 -1.11
CA SER A 121 -24.62 -7.35 -1.52
C SER A 121 -24.53 -8.27 -2.75
N SER A 122 -23.43 -8.24 -3.50
CA SER A 122 -23.28 -8.99 -4.73
C SER A 122 -23.27 -10.52 -4.51
N GLU A 123 -23.87 -11.27 -5.43
CA GLU A 123 -23.76 -12.73 -5.46
C GLU A 123 -22.31 -13.13 -5.85
N ARG A 124 -21.75 -14.09 -5.11
CA ARG A 124 -20.35 -14.52 -5.25
C ARG A 124 -20.24 -15.90 -5.86
N SER A 125 -19.86 -15.94 -7.13
CA SER A 125 -19.68 -17.19 -7.90
C SER A 125 -18.29 -17.81 -7.74
N LEU A 126 -17.26 -17.00 -7.44
CA LEU A 126 -15.89 -17.46 -7.23
C LEU A 126 -15.64 -17.80 -5.75
N SER A 127 -15.10 -18.99 -5.49
CA SER A 127 -14.87 -19.47 -4.12
C SER A 127 -13.62 -18.80 -3.51
N VAL A 128 -12.45 -19.29 -3.84
CA VAL A 128 -11.15 -18.78 -3.37
C VAL A 128 -10.32 -18.36 -4.57
N ILE A 129 -9.80 -17.15 -4.52
CA ILE A 129 -8.89 -16.68 -5.57
C ILE A 129 -7.59 -16.13 -4.98
N SER A 130 -6.58 -16.02 -5.84
CA SER A 130 -5.47 -15.07 -5.73
C SER A 130 -5.30 -14.34 -7.05
N ASN A 131 -4.57 -13.23 -7.03
CA ASN A 131 -4.20 -12.48 -8.23
C ASN A 131 -2.70 -12.25 -8.27
N PHE A 132 -1.94 -13.33 -8.03
CA PHE A 132 -0.49 -13.27 -7.99
C PHE A 132 0.08 -13.20 -9.41
N VAL A 133 0.80 -12.10 -9.67
CA VAL A 133 1.73 -12.00 -10.81
C VAL A 133 2.98 -12.79 -10.46
N ASN A 134 3.69 -13.34 -11.46
CA ASN A 134 4.88 -14.19 -11.28
C ASN A 134 4.59 -15.46 -10.45
N GLU A 135 3.72 -16.31 -10.97
CA GLU A 135 3.40 -17.61 -10.36
C GLU A 135 4.61 -18.51 -10.14
N ALA A 136 5.66 -18.35 -10.95
CA ALA A 136 6.90 -19.11 -10.84
C ALA A 136 7.79 -18.70 -9.66
N GLU A 137 7.49 -17.59 -8.98
CA GLU A 137 8.21 -17.24 -7.76
C GLU A 137 7.97 -18.30 -6.68
N PRO A 138 9.03 -18.90 -6.11
CA PRO A 138 8.89 -20.11 -5.25
C PRO A 138 7.86 -19.97 -4.13
N ARG A 139 7.77 -18.83 -3.49
CA ARG A 139 6.77 -18.59 -2.44
C ARG A 139 5.34 -18.66 -2.98
N ARG A 140 5.07 -17.96 -4.09
CA ARG A 140 3.75 -17.93 -4.71
C ARG A 140 3.37 -19.29 -5.30
N ALA A 141 4.33 -19.96 -5.96
CA ALA A 141 4.12 -21.30 -6.50
C ALA A 141 3.69 -22.29 -5.41
N TRP A 142 4.38 -22.27 -4.27
CA TRP A 142 4.03 -23.14 -3.14
C TRP A 142 2.61 -22.87 -2.60
N VAL A 143 2.23 -21.60 -2.41
CA VAL A 143 0.87 -21.23 -1.97
C VAL A 143 -0.19 -21.64 -2.99
N ILE A 144 0.05 -21.37 -4.28
CA ILE A 144 -0.87 -21.72 -5.37
C ILE A 144 -1.10 -23.25 -5.41
N GLU A 145 -0.03 -24.02 -5.32
CA GLU A 145 -0.14 -25.49 -5.30
C GLU A 145 -0.88 -25.99 -4.06
N GLY A 146 -0.58 -25.41 -2.90
CA GLY A 146 -1.31 -25.69 -1.66
C GLY A 146 -2.81 -25.41 -1.79
N LEU A 147 -3.17 -24.22 -2.28
CA LEU A 147 -4.57 -23.83 -2.48
C LEU A 147 -5.31 -24.72 -3.51
N ARG A 148 -4.63 -25.15 -4.58
CA ARG A 148 -5.21 -26.10 -5.56
C ARG A 148 -5.56 -27.44 -4.92
N ARG A 149 -4.79 -27.88 -3.93
CA ARG A 149 -5.04 -29.13 -3.21
C ARG A 149 -6.13 -29.01 -2.13
N THR A 150 -6.18 -27.87 -1.45
CA THR A 150 -7.01 -27.71 -0.25
C THR A 150 -8.33 -26.98 -0.51
N CYS A 151 -8.41 -26.17 -1.56
CA CYS A 151 -9.59 -25.35 -1.87
C CYS A 151 -10.17 -25.71 -3.23
N PRO A 152 -11.23 -26.55 -3.30
CA PRO A 152 -11.92 -26.85 -4.55
C PRO A 152 -12.41 -25.57 -5.24
N GLY A 153 -12.13 -25.45 -6.54
CA GLY A 153 -12.50 -24.26 -7.34
C GLY A 153 -11.60 -23.06 -7.16
N TYR A 154 -10.46 -23.20 -6.48
CA TYR A 154 -9.45 -22.14 -6.41
C TYR A 154 -8.93 -21.74 -7.79
N GLN A 155 -8.76 -20.44 -8.00
CA GLN A 155 -8.20 -19.87 -9.22
C GLN A 155 -7.16 -18.78 -8.88
N ASN A 156 -6.03 -18.77 -9.62
CA ASN A 156 -5.17 -17.58 -9.65
C ASN A 156 -5.52 -16.77 -10.91
N ILE A 157 -6.08 -15.58 -10.72
CA ILE A 157 -6.60 -14.73 -11.80
C ILE A 157 -5.67 -13.55 -11.99
N GLN A 158 -5.10 -13.42 -13.19
CA GLN A 158 -4.12 -12.39 -13.54
C GLN A 158 -4.60 -11.52 -14.70
N GLY A 159 -3.89 -10.41 -14.91
CA GLY A 159 -4.08 -9.56 -16.11
C GLY A 159 -5.25 -8.58 -16.03
N ILE A 160 -5.88 -8.43 -14.86
CA ILE A 160 -6.93 -7.44 -14.65
C ILE A 160 -6.31 -6.24 -13.92
N TYR A 161 -6.21 -5.10 -14.63
CA TYR A 161 -5.57 -3.89 -14.12
C TYR A 161 -6.49 -2.66 -14.18
N ASP A 162 -7.61 -2.74 -14.89
CA ASP A 162 -8.61 -1.67 -14.91
C ASP A 162 -9.56 -1.77 -13.70
N LEU A 163 -10.10 -0.62 -13.30
CA LEU A 163 -10.93 -0.52 -12.11
C LEU A 163 -12.25 -1.28 -12.23
N GLU A 164 -12.85 -1.31 -13.41
CA GLU A 164 -14.12 -2.01 -13.63
C GLU A 164 -13.93 -3.52 -13.56
N GLY A 165 -12.91 -4.05 -14.22
CA GLY A 165 -12.53 -5.47 -14.17
C GLY A 165 -12.19 -5.90 -12.75
N LEU A 166 -11.43 -5.12 -11.99
CA LEU A 166 -11.11 -5.40 -10.59
C LEU A 166 -12.36 -5.39 -9.70
N ARG A 167 -13.26 -4.43 -9.88
CA ARG A 167 -14.53 -4.39 -9.16
C ARG A 167 -15.37 -5.64 -9.43
N ASN A 168 -15.52 -6.00 -10.70
CA ASN A 168 -16.29 -7.19 -11.10
C ASN A 168 -15.67 -8.47 -10.52
N LEU A 169 -14.33 -8.60 -10.56
CA LEU A 169 -13.62 -9.71 -9.96
C LEU A 169 -13.90 -9.82 -8.46
N TYR A 170 -13.67 -8.75 -7.71
CA TYR A 170 -13.82 -8.77 -6.25
C TYR A 170 -15.28 -8.92 -5.82
N SER A 171 -16.23 -8.27 -6.51
CA SER A 171 -17.65 -8.43 -6.19
C SER A 171 -18.18 -9.86 -6.42
N SER A 172 -17.56 -10.60 -7.34
CA SER A 172 -17.91 -12.02 -7.59
C SER A 172 -17.12 -13.02 -6.73
N THR A 173 -16.19 -12.56 -5.90
CA THR A 173 -15.26 -13.40 -5.13
C THR A 173 -15.70 -13.52 -3.67
N ARG A 174 -15.66 -14.75 -3.11
CA ARG A 174 -15.86 -14.99 -1.68
C ARG A 174 -14.62 -14.69 -0.85
N ILE A 175 -13.49 -15.25 -1.24
CA ILE A 175 -12.23 -15.21 -0.47
C ILE A 175 -11.08 -14.85 -1.41
N ILE A 176 -10.29 -13.87 -1.03
CA ILE A 176 -9.02 -13.57 -1.69
C ILE A 176 -7.86 -13.86 -0.77
N VAL A 177 -6.82 -14.51 -1.32
CA VAL A 177 -5.59 -14.83 -0.61
C VAL A 177 -4.51 -13.86 -1.01
N ASN A 178 -3.83 -13.29 -0.01
CA ASN A 178 -2.70 -12.38 -0.17
C ASN A 178 -1.44 -12.95 0.50
N THR A 179 -0.35 -13.03 -0.27
CA THR A 179 0.99 -13.36 0.23
C THR A 179 2.03 -12.49 -0.44
N HIS A 180 3.14 -12.26 0.25
CA HIS A 180 4.26 -11.53 -0.35
C HIS A 180 4.87 -12.28 -1.53
N GLN A 181 5.38 -11.53 -2.50
CA GLN A 181 6.09 -12.13 -3.63
C GLN A 181 7.40 -12.77 -3.18
N THR A 182 8.15 -12.11 -2.31
CA THR A 182 9.46 -12.56 -1.85
C THR A 182 9.55 -12.54 -0.33
N TRP A 183 10.59 -13.17 0.22
CA TRP A 183 10.89 -13.12 1.67
C TRP A 183 11.35 -11.75 2.16
N HIS A 184 11.62 -10.81 1.27
CA HIS A 184 12.21 -9.51 1.59
C HIS A 184 11.17 -8.40 1.75
N HIS A 185 10.01 -8.51 1.12
CA HIS A 185 8.94 -7.51 1.18
C HIS A 185 7.98 -7.87 2.29
N HIS A 186 7.83 -7.00 3.27
CA HIS A 186 7.05 -7.27 4.47
C HIS A 186 6.01 -6.19 4.80
N SER A 187 5.72 -5.27 3.89
CA SER A 187 4.57 -4.38 4.03
C SER A 187 3.32 -5.02 3.42
N ILE A 188 2.16 -4.59 3.89
CA ILE A 188 0.89 -5.09 3.39
C ILE A 188 0.62 -4.61 1.95
N GLU A 189 0.07 -5.49 1.11
CA GLU A 189 -0.37 -5.19 -0.26
C GLU A 189 -1.76 -4.52 -0.27
N GLU A 190 -1.82 -3.28 0.18
CA GLU A 190 -3.09 -2.58 0.38
C GLU A 190 -3.88 -2.38 -0.92
N PHE A 191 -3.19 -2.21 -2.06
CA PHE A 191 -3.85 -2.12 -3.37
C PHE A 191 -4.68 -3.35 -3.77
N ARG A 192 -4.45 -4.47 -3.12
CA ARG A 192 -5.25 -5.70 -3.29
C ARG A 192 -6.30 -5.82 -2.20
N ILE A 193 -5.92 -5.52 -0.98
CA ILE A 193 -6.70 -5.83 0.22
C ILE A 193 -7.88 -4.90 0.39
N LEU A 194 -7.67 -3.58 0.38
CA LEU A 194 -8.75 -2.62 0.60
C LEU A 194 -9.82 -2.65 -0.50
N PRO A 195 -9.48 -2.72 -1.80
CA PRO A 195 -10.48 -2.90 -2.83
C PRO A 195 -11.32 -4.17 -2.67
N ALA A 196 -10.67 -5.28 -2.26
CA ALA A 196 -11.35 -6.54 -2.02
C ALA A 196 -12.29 -6.47 -0.81
N LEU A 197 -11.85 -5.91 0.31
CA LEU A 197 -12.70 -5.66 1.48
C LEU A 197 -13.89 -4.77 1.14
N ALA A 198 -13.66 -3.69 0.37
CA ALA A 198 -14.74 -2.79 -0.05
C ALA A 198 -15.79 -3.48 -0.92
N CYS A 199 -15.40 -4.51 -1.69
CA CYS A 199 -16.31 -5.33 -2.50
C CYS A 199 -16.86 -6.56 -1.74
N GLY A 200 -16.65 -6.65 -0.42
CA GLY A 200 -17.21 -7.73 0.42
C GLY A 200 -16.47 -9.07 0.33
N CYS A 201 -15.20 -9.09 -0.11
CA CYS A 201 -14.38 -10.30 0.00
C CYS A 201 -13.91 -10.51 1.44
N ILE A 202 -13.84 -11.77 1.87
CA ILE A 202 -13.00 -12.13 3.01
C ILE A 202 -11.55 -12.15 2.53
N VAL A 203 -10.67 -11.43 3.23
CA VAL A 203 -9.25 -11.39 2.90
C VAL A 203 -8.49 -12.27 3.87
N ILE A 204 -7.73 -13.23 3.34
CA ILE A 204 -6.76 -14.02 4.09
C ILE A 204 -5.38 -13.49 3.71
N SER A 205 -4.59 -13.05 4.68
CA SER A 205 -3.27 -12.52 4.43
C SER A 205 -2.22 -13.17 5.32
N GLU A 206 -1.06 -13.39 4.72
CA GLU A 206 0.16 -13.62 5.49
C GLU A 206 0.41 -12.45 6.44
N LYS A 207 0.83 -12.76 7.69
CA LYS A 207 1.23 -11.77 8.70
C LYS A 207 2.34 -10.86 8.19
N VAL A 208 2.27 -9.60 8.57
CA VAL A 208 3.25 -8.55 8.22
C VAL A 208 3.75 -7.86 9.49
N PRO A 209 4.93 -7.22 9.45
CA PRO A 209 5.32 -6.28 10.51
C PRO A 209 4.30 -5.15 10.64
N LEU A 210 4.20 -4.60 11.85
CA LEU A 210 3.35 -3.43 12.11
C LEU A 210 1.86 -3.67 11.80
N MET A 211 1.34 -4.89 12.01
CA MET A 211 -0.10 -5.18 11.86
C MET A 211 -0.97 -4.30 12.77
N ASP A 212 -0.44 -3.92 13.92
CA ASP A 212 -1.09 -3.09 14.93
C ASP A 212 -1.38 -1.65 14.46
N VAL A 213 -0.66 -1.17 13.46
CA VAL A 213 -0.90 0.16 12.88
C VAL A 213 -1.80 0.14 11.63
N ILE A 214 -2.22 -1.04 11.18
CA ILE A 214 -3.11 -1.18 10.03
C ILE A 214 -4.56 -0.94 10.49
N PRO A 215 -5.24 0.13 10.03
CA PRO A 215 -6.56 0.49 10.56
C PRO A 215 -7.63 -0.59 10.43
N TYR A 216 -7.54 -1.39 9.37
CA TYR A 216 -8.49 -2.47 9.03
C TYR A 216 -7.96 -3.87 9.38
N SER A 217 -6.95 -3.97 10.25
CA SER A 217 -6.29 -5.24 10.62
C SER A 217 -7.26 -6.28 11.20
N GLU A 218 -8.26 -5.86 11.96
CA GLU A 218 -9.26 -6.75 12.56
C GLU A 218 -10.21 -7.41 11.55
N TYR A 219 -10.30 -6.87 10.34
CA TYR A 219 -11.14 -7.42 9.26
C TYR A 219 -10.37 -8.35 8.31
N ILE A 220 -9.09 -8.63 8.61
CA ILE A 220 -8.25 -9.56 7.85
C ILE A 220 -8.07 -10.84 8.64
N VAL A 221 -8.18 -11.97 7.98
CA VAL A 221 -7.81 -13.26 8.54
C VAL A 221 -6.30 -13.44 8.38
N TRP A 222 -5.56 -13.12 9.44
CA TRP A 222 -4.11 -13.26 9.47
C TRP A 222 -3.66 -14.68 9.73
N CYS A 223 -2.65 -15.15 9.01
CA CYS A 223 -2.03 -16.44 9.26
C CYS A 223 -0.52 -16.41 8.96
N ASP A 224 0.19 -17.38 9.50
CA ASP A 224 1.58 -17.58 9.13
C ASP A 224 1.64 -18.11 7.69
N TYR A 225 2.67 -17.74 6.95
CA TYR A 225 2.85 -18.11 5.55
C TYR A 225 2.65 -19.62 5.30
N GLY A 226 3.24 -20.48 6.15
CA GLY A 226 3.13 -21.94 6.03
C GLY A 226 1.73 -22.51 6.23
N ASN A 227 0.79 -21.72 6.75
CA ASN A 227 -0.58 -22.16 7.06
C ASN A 227 -1.62 -21.58 6.09
N VAL A 228 -1.20 -20.81 5.09
CA VAL A 228 -2.14 -20.12 4.18
C VAL A 228 -3.12 -21.07 3.49
N PRO A 229 -2.70 -22.21 2.91
CA PRO A 229 -3.65 -23.12 2.24
C PRO A 229 -4.67 -23.76 3.20
N GLU A 230 -4.24 -24.15 4.39
CA GLU A 230 -5.07 -24.77 5.41
C GLU A 230 -6.08 -23.78 6.00
N VAL A 231 -5.63 -22.54 6.27
CA VAL A 231 -6.49 -21.45 6.74
C VAL A 231 -7.54 -21.11 5.66
N ALA A 232 -7.13 -21.05 4.39
CA ALA A 232 -8.07 -20.77 3.29
C ALA A 232 -9.14 -21.86 3.17
N ALA A 233 -8.77 -23.13 3.31
CA ALA A 233 -9.73 -24.25 3.33
C ALA A 233 -10.69 -24.15 4.52
N TYR A 234 -10.16 -23.85 5.70
CA TYR A 234 -10.96 -23.72 6.92
C TYR A 234 -11.95 -22.53 6.82
N VAL A 235 -11.50 -21.37 6.38
CA VAL A 235 -12.36 -20.19 6.17
C VAL A 235 -13.41 -20.45 5.10
N SER A 236 -13.05 -21.15 4.02
CA SER A 236 -13.99 -21.54 2.97
C SER A 236 -15.10 -22.45 3.49
N ALA A 237 -14.75 -23.42 4.33
CA ALA A 237 -15.73 -24.32 4.97
C ALA A 237 -16.65 -23.61 5.98
N ASN A 238 -16.17 -22.53 6.59
CA ASN A 238 -16.88 -21.73 7.59
C ASN A 238 -17.27 -20.34 7.05
N TYR A 239 -17.42 -20.20 5.74
CA TYR A 239 -17.57 -18.91 5.06
C TYR A 239 -18.64 -18.01 5.65
N ALA A 240 -19.84 -18.55 5.91
CA ALA A 240 -20.96 -17.75 6.43
C ALA A 240 -20.64 -17.06 7.77
N SER A 241 -19.95 -17.76 8.68
CA SER A 241 -19.57 -17.22 9.98
C SER A 241 -18.53 -16.09 9.85
N TYR A 242 -17.51 -16.30 9.01
CA TYR A 242 -16.51 -15.26 8.75
C TYR A 242 -17.10 -14.06 8.01
N PHE A 243 -17.97 -14.31 7.03
CA PHE A 243 -18.65 -13.25 6.30
C PHE A 243 -19.53 -12.40 7.23
N GLU A 244 -20.30 -13.03 8.10
CA GLU A 244 -21.13 -12.32 9.09
C GLU A 244 -20.27 -11.49 10.06
N SER A 245 -19.15 -12.03 10.53
CA SER A 245 -18.23 -11.33 11.42
C SER A 245 -17.59 -10.10 10.77
N ILE A 246 -17.19 -10.21 9.49
CA ILE A 246 -16.44 -9.15 8.79
C ILE A 246 -17.38 -8.17 8.08
N HIS A 247 -18.46 -8.66 7.48
CA HIS A 247 -19.34 -7.89 6.60
C HIS A 247 -20.79 -7.82 7.08
N GLY A 248 -21.13 -8.44 8.20
CA GLY A 248 -22.47 -8.44 8.77
C GLY A 248 -22.91 -7.05 9.28
N PRO A 249 -24.18 -6.89 9.59
CA PRO A 249 -24.74 -5.60 10.01
C PRO A 249 -24.10 -4.99 11.26
N SER A 250 -23.56 -5.83 12.14
CA SER A 250 -22.85 -5.39 13.35
C SER A 250 -21.37 -5.06 13.11
N SER A 251 -20.85 -5.33 11.92
CA SER A 251 -19.47 -5.02 11.56
C SER A 251 -19.27 -3.51 11.40
N GLY A 252 -18.17 -2.99 11.93
CA GLY A 252 -17.76 -1.60 11.76
C GLY A 252 -17.07 -1.29 10.43
N LEU A 253 -16.80 -2.29 9.59
CA LEU A 253 -15.93 -2.15 8.40
C LEU A 253 -16.40 -1.04 7.44
N LYS A 254 -17.68 -0.99 7.12
CA LYS A 254 -18.22 0.04 6.22
C LYS A 254 -17.92 1.45 6.73
N MET A 255 -18.19 1.68 8.03
CA MET A 255 -17.96 2.97 8.67
C MET A 255 -16.45 3.29 8.72
N LEU A 256 -15.62 2.30 9.02
CA LEU A 256 -14.16 2.46 9.00
C LEU A 256 -13.65 2.90 7.61
N LEU A 257 -14.06 2.23 6.54
CA LEU A 257 -13.63 2.57 5.19
C LEU A 257 -14.06 4.00 4.79
N GLN A 258 -15.25 4.43 5.20
CA GLN A 258 -15.73 5.79 4.99
C GLN A 258 -14.88 6.80 5.78
N THR A 259 -14.64 6.52 7.06
CA THR A 259 -13.77 7.37 7.92
C THR A 259 -12.37 7.53 7.33
N MET A 260 -11.76 6.45 6.86
CA MET A 260 -10.43 6.50 6.23
C MET A 260 -10.40 7.42 4.99
N GLN A 261 -11.46 7.40 4.17
CA GLN A 261 -11.57 8.30 3.00
C GLN A 261 -11.76 9.77 3.43
N GLU A 262 -12.57 10.03 4.45
CA GLU A 262 -12.81 11.36 5.00
C GLU A 262 -11.54 11.94 5.66
N GLU A 263 -10.80 11.14 6.40
CA GLU A 263 -9.51 11.52 7.01
C GLU A 263 -8.46 11.84 5.95
N PHE A 264 -8.40 11.06 4.87
CA PHE A 264 -7.54 11.37 3.74
C PHE A 264 -7.92 12.72 3.12
N GLY A 265 -9.19 12.97 2.84
CA GLY A 265 -9.68 14.24 2.32
C GLY A 265 -9.32 15.41 3.23
N SER A 266 -9.58 15.27 4.52
CA SER A 266 -9.28 16.29 5.54
C SER A 266 -7.77 16.56 5.67
N SER A 267 -6.95 15.53 5.61
CA SER A 267 -5.49 15.65 5.64
C SER A 267 -4.97 16.39 4.43
N MET A 268 -5.50 16.08 3.24
CA MET A 268 -5.15 16.79 2.02
C MET A 268 -5.57 18.27 2.07
N ASP A 269 -6.75 18.57 2.54
CA ASP A 269 -7.23 19.96 2.69
C ASP A 269 -6.36 20.75 3.68
N ASN A 270 -6.00 20.16 4.81
CA ASN A 270 -5.11 20.77 5.79
C ASN A 270 -3.74 21.12 5.19
N ILE A 271 -3.13 20.19 4.45
CA ILE A 271 -1.84 20.45 3.79
C ILE A 271 -1.99 21.52 2.72
N LEU A 272 -3.01 21.44 1.88
CA LEU A 272 -3.23 22.40 0.80
C LEU A 272 -3.51 23.82 1.32
N ASN A 273 -4.11 23.97 2.48
CA ASN A 273 -4.35 25.23 3.13
C ASN A 273 -3.12 25.78 3.88
N ASN A 274 -2.17 24.92 4.26
CA ASN A 274 -0.95 25.33 4.94
C ASN A 274 0.15 25.79 3.94
N ARG A 275 0.05 27.05 3.51
CA ARG A 275 0.94 27.65 2.48
C ARG A 275 2.44 27.63 2.82
N LYS A 276 2.82 27.42 4.08
CA LYS A 276 4.24 27.39 4.51
C LYS A 276 4.99 26.18 3.95
N HIS A 277 4.29 25.06 3.74
CA HIS A 277 4.89 23.82 3.20
C HIS A 277 5.35 23.94 1.74
N PHE A 278 4.83 24.90 0.98
CA PHE A 278 5.05 25.00 -0.48
C PHE A 278 6.06 26.08 -0.89
N SER A 279 6.85 26.60 0.03
CA SER A 279 7.85 27.60 -0.30
C SER A 279 9.07 26.96 -1.02
N ALA A 280 9.67 27.71 -1.93
CA ALA A 280 10.91 27.28 -2.58
C ALA A 280 12.03 26.96 -1.57
N ALA A 281 12.06 27.71 -0.46
CA ALA A 281 13.00 27.49 0.64
C ALA A 281 12.75 26.15 1.36
N SER A 282 11.51 25.75 1.59
CA SER A 282 11.16 24.43 2.17
C SER A 282 11.60 23.29 1.25
N ARG A 283 11.37 23.43 -0.06
CA ARG A 283 11.81 22.41 -1.04
C ARG A 283 13.33 22.27 -1.07
N LEU A 284 14.05 23.40 -1.05
CA LEU A 284 15.51 23.39 -1.04
C LEU A 284 16.05 22.75 0.25
N ARG A 285 15.49 23.10 1.41
CA ARG A 285 15.90 22.49 2.70
C ARG A 285 15.70 20.98 2.70
N ARG A 286 14.55 20.47 2.22
CA ARG A 286 14.28 19.04 2.13
C ARG A 286 15.30 18.32 1.23
N ARG A 287 15.61 18.90 0.05
CA ARG A 287 16.63 18.36 -0.85
C ARG A 287 18.01 18.32 -0.22
N LEU A 288 18.44 19.41 0.38
CA LEU A 288 19.76 19.50 1.03
C LEU A 288 19.86 18.53 2.22
N ALA A 289 18.81 18.39 3.02
CA ALA A 289 18.77 17.45 4.12
C ALA A 289 18.79 15.98 3.63
N GLY A 290 18.15 15.67 2.49
CA GLY A 290 18.22 14.36 1.86
C GLY A 290 19.62 14.04 1.34
N TRP A 291 20.30 15.00 0.73
CA TRP A 291 21.66 14.83 0.21
C TRP A 291 22.70 14.67 1.33
N ALA A 292 22.61 15.48 2.38
CA ALA A 292 23.54 15.41 3.50
C ALA A 292 23.51 14.06 4.23
N ARG A 293 22.36 13.39 4.26
CA ARG A 293 22.21 12.07 4.89
C ARG A 293 22.55 10.91 3.96
N GLY A 294 22.37 11.05 2.65
CA GLY A 294 22.81 10.07 1.65
C GLY A 294 24.31 9.98 1.45
N ALA A 295 25.05 11.01 1.89
CA ALA A 295 26.51 11.03 1.86
C ALA A 295 27.17 10.42 3.12
N SER A 296 26.39 10.07 4.15
CA SER A 296 26.86 9.51 5.42
C SER A 296 26.52 8.02 5.60
N LEU A 297 26.01 7.35 4.56
CA LEU A 297 25.80 5.90 4.47
C LEU A 297 26.65 5.30 3.34
#